data_d2d0d4a8789db4fb30b58dc0a0d32224
#
_entry.id   d2d0d4a8789db4fb30b58dc0a0d32224
#
_cell.length_a   1.000
_cell.length_b   1.000
_cell.length_c   1.000
_cell.angle_alpha   90.00
_cell.angle_beta   90.00
_cell.angle_gamma   90.00
#
_symmetry.space_group_name_H-M   'P 1'
#
loop_
_entity.id
_entity.type
_entity.pdbx_description
1 polymer ?
#
loop_
_entity_poly.entity_id
_entity_poly.type
_entity_poly.pdbx_seq_one_letter_code
_entity_poly.pdbx_strand_id
1 'polypeptide(L)'
;MDQYLDVKTPWHLWVVGILSLAWNAFGANDYIQTQMGNVAYYETMLEGIDATPEQALAYFQSYPAWMDAAWAVGVWGAVLGSLLLLLRSRFAVLVFALSLLGLAVTTVYQLVQGQPEWAQGTTTTIITVVIWSIATFLLIYAGSMRSKGVLR
;
A
#
# COMPACT_ATOMS: atom_id res chain seq x y z
N MET A 1 -36.73 12.13 17.95
CA MET A 1 -35.98 11.43 19.02
C MET A 1 -35.20 10.32 18.36
N ASP A 2 -34.00 10.67 17.91
CA ASP A 2 -33.16 9.81 17.07
C ASP A 2 -32.57 8.70 17.92
N GLN A 3 -33.12 7.49 17.79
CA GLN A 3 -32.42 6.29 18.20
C GLN A 3 -31.23 6.13 17.26
N TYR A 4 -30.08 6.74 17.57
CA TYR A 4 -28.82 6.31 17.08
C TYR A 4 -28.60 4.88 17.60
N LEU A 5 -28.98 3.91 16.78
CA LEU A 5 -28.65 2.52 17.02
C LEU A 5 -27.12 2.49 17.20
N ASP A 6 -26.72 2.17 18.41
CA ASP A 6 -25.29 2.09 18.78
C ASP A 6 -24.70 0.87 18.06
N VAL A 7 -24.24 1.06 16.83
CA VAL A 7 -23.70 -0.01 15.99
C VAL A 7 -22.44 -0.50 16.67
N LYS A 8 -22.52 -1.70 17.26
CA LYS A 8 -21.37 -2.35 17.89
C LYS A 8 -20.25 -2.56 16.88
N THR A 9 -19.07 -2.12 17.23
CA THR A 9 -17.88 -2.35 16.41
C THR A 9 -17.55 -3.83 16.41
N PRO A 10 -17.51 -4.50 15.25
CA PRO A 10 -17.16 -5.90 15.19
C PRO A 10 -15.67 -6.09 15.54
N TRP A 11 -15.34 -7.15 16.27
CA TRP A 11 -13.97 -7.44 16.70
C TRP A 11 -12.98 -7.56 15.55
N HIS A 12 -13.44 -8.10 14.40
CA HIS A 12 -12.59 -8.27 13.23
C HIS A 12 -12.11 -6.94 12.63
N LEU A 13 -12.78 -5.81 12.90
CA LEU A 13 -12.30 -4.50 12.46
C LEU A 13 -10.94 -4.15 13.08
N TRP A 14 -10.77 -4.47 14.36
CA TRP A 14 -9.51 -4.27 15.06
C TRP A 14 -8.39 -5.16 14.50
N VAL A 15 -8.71 -6.42 14.24
CA VAL A 15 -7.75 -7.37 13.64
C VAL A 15 -7.33 -6.91 12.25
N VAL A 16 -8.29 -6.62 11.37
CA VAL A 16 -7.99 -6.12 10.02
C VAL A 16 -7.24 -4.79 10.07
N GLY A 17 -7.64 -3.87 10.94
CA GLY A 17 -6.98 -2.57 11.09
C GLY A 17 -5.54 -2.69 11.55
N ILE A 18 -5.25 -3.52 12.56
CA ILE A 18 -3.89 -3.71 13.08
C ILE A 18 -3.01 -4.43 12.06
N LEU A 19 -3.50 -5.52 11.45
CA LEU A 19 -2.75 -6.27 10.46
C LEU A 19 -2.48 -5.43 9.20
N SER A 20 -3.46 -4.67 8.74
CA SER A 20 -3.27 -3.77 7.59
C SER A 20 -2.28 -2.64 7.92
N LEU A 21 -2.33 -2.07 9.12
CA LEU A 21 -1.37 -1.05 9.53
C LEU A 21 0.06 -1.60 9.57
N ALA A 22 0.26 -2.80 10.13
CA ALA A 22 1.57 -3.45 10.16
C ALA A 22 2.10 -3.72 8.73
N TRP A 23 1.25 -4.26 7.86
CA TRP A 23 1.59 -4.51 6.46
C TRP A 23 1.95 -3.22 5.70
N ASN A 24 1.11 -2.19 5.84
CA ASN A 24 1.31 -0.91 5.14
C ASN A 24 2.49 -0.13 5.73
N ALA A 25 2.79 -0.27 7.02
CA ALA A 25 3.99 0.30 7.64
C ALA A 25 5.27 -0.33 7.08
N PHE A 26 5.25 -1.63 6.75
CA PHE A 26 6.36 -2.28 6.06
C PHE A 26 6.58 -1.65 4.67
N GLY A 27 5.52 -1.46 3.87
CA GLY A 27 5.59 -0.76 2.59
C GLY A 27 6.07 0.69 2.71
N ALA A 28 5.66 1.40 3.78
CA ALA A 28 6.15 2.76 4.05
C ALA A 28 7.64 2.77 4.42
N ASN A 29 8.11 1.77 5.17
CA ASN A 29 9.54 1.61 5.43
C ASN A 29 10.31 1.37 4.13
N ASP A 30 9.82 0.48 3.26
CA ASP A 30 10.45 0.22 1.95
C ASP A 30 10.56 1.52 1.12
N TYR A 31 9.50 2.32 1.06
CA TYR A 31 9.53 3.63 0.42
C TYR A 31 10.61 4.55 1.01
N ILE A 32 10.67 4.67 2.34
CA ILE A 32 11.66 5.52 3.01
C ILE A 32 13.09 5.05 2.71
N GLN A 33 13.36 3.74 2.80
CA GLN A 33 14.68 3.18 2.55
C GLN A 33 15.12 3.42 1.10
N THR A 34 14.18 3.34 0.16
CA THR A 34 14.43 3.65 -1.25
C THR A 34 14.78 5.11 -1.44
N GLN A 35 14.01 6.03 -0.83
CA GLN A 35 14.26 7.48 -0.93
C GLN A 35 15.61 7.87 -0.27
N MET A 36 16.01 7.18 0.78
CA MET A 36 17.30 7.38 1.44
C MET A 36 18.47 6.75 0.68
N GLY A 37 18.22 5.92 -0.34
CA GLY A 37 19.26 5.20 -1.07
C GLY A 37 20.01 4.18 -0.20
N ASN A 38 19.29 3.50 0.70
CA ASN A 38 19.90 2.57 1.66
C ASN A 38 20.33 1.26 0.99
N VAL A 39 21.58 1.18 0.60
CA VAL A 39 22.19 -0.01 -0.04
C VAL A 39 22.07 -1.25 0.85
N ALA A 40 22.38 -1.13 2.14
CA ALA A 40 22.36 -2.28 3.06
C ALA A 40 20.94 -2.88 3.23
N TYR A 41 19.90 -2.04 3.14
CA TYR A 41 18.53 -2.52 3.12
C TYR A 41 18.25 -3.36 1.87
N TYR A 42 18.67 -2.88 0.71
CA TYR A 42 18.47 -3.58 -0.56
C TYR A 42 19.31 -4.86 -0.68
N GLU A 43 20.49 -4.95 -0.05
CA GLU A 43 21.23 -6.21 0.06
C GLU A 43 20.39 -7.34 0.65
N THR A 44 19.63 -7.02 1.70
CA THR A 44 18.73 -7.99 2.35
C THR A 44 17.47 -8.25 1.53
N MET A 45 16.87 -7.19 0.94
CA MET A 45 15.59 -7.31 0.22
C MET A 45 15.71 -8.01 -1.13
N LEU A 46 16.91 -7.96 -1.75
CA LEU A 46 17.19 -8.61 -3.04
C LEU A 46 17.76 -10.02 -2.88
N GLU A 47 17.81 -10.56 -1.68
CA GLU A 47 18.30 -11.93 -1.47
C GLU A 47 17.48 -12.93 -2.29
N GLY A 48 18.16 -13.65 -3.18
CA GLY A 48 17.52 -14.56 -4.13
C GLY A 48 16.93 -13.92 -5.40
N ILE A 49 17.15 -12.62 -5.62
CA ILE A 49 16.82 -11.88 -6.84
C ILE A 49 18.12 -11.55 -7.58
N ASP A 50 18.16 -11.76 -8.89
CA ASP A 50 19.34 -11.50 -9.72
C ASP A 50 19.46 -10.00 -10.05
N ALA A 51 19.69 -9.19 -9.00
CA ALA A 51 19.91 -7.75 -9.10
C ALA A 51 20.86 -7.28 -8.01
N THR A 52 21.64 -6.24 -8.30
CA THR A 52 22.42 -5.56 -7.27
C THR A 52 21.59 -4.44 -6.61
N PRO A 53 21.91 -4.09 -5.34
CA PRO A 53 21.28 -2.97 -4.66
C PRO A 53 21.34 -1.66 -5.45
N GLU A 54 22.46 -1.38 -6.08
CA GLU A 54 22.67 -0.17 -6.89
C GLU A 54 21.78 -0.16 -8.13
N GLN A 55 21.60 -1.30 -8.79
CA GLN A 55 20.71 -1.43 -9.94
C GLN A 55 19.24 -1.17 -9.53
N ALA A 56 18.79 -1.74 -8.43
CA ALA A 56 17.43 -1.52 -7.93
C ALA A 56 17.22 -0.07 -7.50
N LEU A 57 18.13 0.52 -6.75
CA LEU A 57 18.07 1.91 -6.33
C LEU A 57 18.08 2.85 -7.53
N ALA A 58 18.97 2.64 -8.51
CA ALA A 58 19.02 3.45 -9.72
C ALA A 58 17.70 3.39 -10.51
N TYR A 59 17.07 2.23 -10.56
CA TYR A 59 15.77 2.07 -11.21
C TYR A 59 14.68 2.91 -10.52
N PHE A 60 14.51 2.78 -9.21
CA PHE A 60 13.49 3.54 -8.48
C PHE A 60 13.79 5.04 -8.43
N GLN A 61 15.05 5.43 -8.30
CA GLN A 61 15.46 6.85 -8.31
C GLN A 61 15.37 7.49 -9.70
N SER A 62 15.24 6.70 -10.76
CA SER A 62 14.99 7.22 -12.11
C SER A 62 13.54 7.67 -12.34
N TYR A 63 12.65 7.44 -11.39
CA TYR A 63 11.25 7.82 -11.52
C TYR A 63 11.10 9.35 -11.62
N PRO A 64 10.28 9.86 -12.57
CA PRO A 64 9.97 11.28 -12.60
C PRO A 64 9.20 11.69 -11.34
N ALA A 65 9.32 12.94 -10.92
CA ALA A 65 8.76 13.45 -9.67
C ALA A 65 7.24 13.18 -9.50
N TRP A 66 6.47 13.24 -10.60
CA TRP A 66 5.04 12.96 -10.55
C TRP A 66 4.73 11.47 -10.27
N MET A 67 5.59 10.59 -10.78
CA MET A 67 5.49 9.14 -10.54
C MET A 67 5.86 8.81 -9.09
N ASP A 68 6.93 9.41 -8.59
CA ASP A 68 7.33 9.27 -7.19
C ASP A 68 6.23 9.80 -6.23
N ALA A 69 5.60 10.93 -6.58
CA ALA A 69 4.44 11.44 -5.85
C ALA A 69 3.24 10.47 -5.88
N ALA A 70 2.96 9.82 -7.01
CA ALA A 70 1.91 8.81 -7.11
C ALA A 70 2.22 7.59 -6.23
N TRP A 71 3.48 7.16 -6.19
CA TRP A 71 3.94 6.09 -5.30
C TRP A 71 3.79 6.49 -3.83
N ALA A 72 4.21 7.70 -3.46
CA ALA A 72 4.01 8.23 -2.11
C ALA A 72 2.54 8.24 -1.70
N VAL A 73 1.63 8.70 -2.58
CA VAL A 73 0.18 8.67 -2.33
C VAL A 73 -0.32 7.24 -2.11
N GLY A 74 0.16 6.28 -2.91
CA GLY A 74 -0.17 4.87 -2.75
C GLY A 74 0.21 4.35 -1.35
N VAL A 75 1.46 4.52 -0.98
CA VAL A 75 2.05 4.00 0.26
C VAL A 75 1.48 4.71 1.50
N TRP A 76 1.60 6.02 1.57
CA TRP A 76 1.14 6.80 2.73
C TRP A 76 -0.38 6.84 2.85
N GLY A 77 -1.08 6.78 1.72
CA GLY A 77 -2.54 6.60 1.70
C GLY A 77 -2.97 5.28 2.33
N ALA A 78 -2.25 4.19 2.09
CA ALA A 78 -2.53 2.90 2.70
C ALA A 78 -2.32 2.91 4.23
N VAL A 79 -1.24 3.54 4.71
CA VAL A 79 -0.98 3.73 6.14
C VAL A 79 -2.08 4.58 6.79
N LEU A 80 -2.36 5.75 6.21
CA LEU A 80 -3.38 6.66 6.71
C LEU A 80 -4.78 6.00 6.68
N GLY A 81 -5.10 5.28 5.61
CA GLY A 81 -6.35 4.53 5.50
C GLY A 81 -6.52 3.50 6.62
N SER A 82 -5.43 2.78 6.96
CA SER A 82 -5.43 1.81 8.08
C SER A 82 -5.63 2.49 9.43
N LEU A 83 -4.99 3.63 9.66
CA LEU A 83 -5.22 4.45 10.87
C LEU A 83 -6.65 4.95 10.95
N LEU A 84 -7.19 5.47 9.86
CA LEU A 84 -8.58 5.94 9.79
C LEU A 84 -9.59 4.80 9.99
N LEU A 85 -9.26 3.58 9.51
CA LEU A 85 -10.06 2.38 9.76
C LEU A 85 -10.12 2.06 11.25
N LEU A 86 -8.97 2.09 11.96
CA LEU A 86 -8.90 1.89 13.40
C LEU A 86 -9.62 2.99 14.18
N LEU A 87 -9.56 4.24 13.71
CA LEU A 87 -10.30 5.37 14.27
C LEU A 87 -11.79 5.35 13.90
N ARG A 88 -12.23 4.34 13.14
CA ARG A 88 -13.62 4.18 12.65
C ARG A 88 -14.10 5.38 11.83
N SER A 89 -13.20 6.04 11.13
CA SER A 89 -13.52 7.18 10.28
C SER A 89 -14.03 6.75 8.91
N ARG A 90 -15.14 7.35 8.47
CA ARG A 90 -15.70 7.15 7.11
C ARG A 90 -14.73 7.55 5.99
N PHE A 91 -13.76 8.41 6.29
CA PHE A 91 -12.75 8.84 5.34
C PHE A 91 -11.74 7.74 4.98
N ALA A 92 -11.68 6.65 5.75
CA ALA A 92 -10.86 5.49 5.40
C ALA A 92 -11.14 4.98 3.98
N VAL A 93 -12.42 4.98 3.54
CA VAL A 93 -12.81 4.54 2.19
C VAL A 93 -12.18 5.43 1.12
N LEU A 94 -12.28 6.76 1.28
CA LEU A 94 -11.70 7.71 0.33
C LEU A 94 -10.17 7.58 0.26
N VAL A 95 -9.54 7.45 1.42
CA VAL A 95 -8.08 7.39 1.50
C VAL A 95 -7.55 6.08 0.94
N PHE A 96 -8.22 4.94 1.18
CA PHE A 96 -7.86 3.68 0.51
C PHE A 96 -8.12 3.73 -1.00
N ALA A 97 -9.15 4.42 -1.47
CA ALA A 97 -9.38 4.61 -2.90
C ALA A 97 -8.26 5.43 -3.56
N LEU A 98 -7.80 6.51 -2.91
CA LEU A 98 -6.66 7.30 -3.38
C LEU A 98 -5.35 6.49 -3.36
N SER A 99 -5.14 5.69 -2.33
CA SER A 99 -4.00 4.76 -2.25
C SER A 99 -4.02 3.74 -3.41
N LEU A 100 -5.17 3.13 -3.68
CA LEU A 100 -5.31 2.18 -4.79
C LEU A 100 -5.10 2.87 -6.15
N LEU A 101 -5.53 4.12 -6.30
CA LEU A 101 -5.26 4.91 -7.50
C LEU A 101 -3.75 5.16 -7.66
N GLY A 102 -3.03 5.52 -6.60
CA GLY A 102 -1.57 5.66 -6.60
C GLY A 102 -0.88 4.35 -7.02
N LEU A 103 -1.31 3.22 -6.48
CA LEU A 103 -0.83 1.89 -6.87
C LEU A 103 -1.11 1.59 -8.35
N ALA A 104 -2.30 1.94 -8.86
CA ALA A 104 -2.64 1.74 -10.26
C ALA A 104 -1.76 2.59 -11.19
N VAL A 105 -1.55 3.86 -10.86
CA VAL A 105 -0.68 4.77 -11.63
C VAL A 105 0.74 4.23 -11.69
N THR A 106 1.30 3.79 -10.55
CA THR A 106 2.66 3.22 -10.50
C THR A 106 2.77 1.93 -11.30
N THR A 107 1.79 1.04 -11.18
CA THR A 107 1.78 -0.22 -11.93
C THR A 107 1.69 0.01 -13.44
N VAL A 108 0.79 0.91 -13.87
CA VAL A 108 0.65 1.24 -15.31
C VAL A 108 1.93 1.87 -15.85
N TYR A 109 2.55 2.78 -15.10
CA TYR A 109 3.83 3.37 -15.49
C TYR A 109 4.90 2.30 -15.69
N GLN A 110 5.08 1.39 -14.76
CA GLN A 110 6.05 0.31 -14.85
C GLN A 110 5.79 -0.61 -16.06
N LEU A 111 4.52 -0.90 -16.37
CA LEU A 111 4.17 -1.72 -17.51
C LEU A 111 4.44 -1.01 -18.84
N VAL A 112 4.19 0.30 -18.92
CA VAL A 112 4.38 1.09 -20.16
C VAL A 112 5.87 1.38 -20.42
N GLN A 113 6.64 1.70 -19.38
CA GLN A 113 8.07 1.99 -19.52
C GLN A 113 8.93 0.72 -19.66
N GLY A 114 8.36 -0.44 -19.33
CA GLY A 114 9.08 -1.71 -19.23
C GLY A 114 9.83 -1.83 -17.90
N GLN A 115 9.70 -3.01 -17.32
CA GLN A 115 10.43 -3.35 -16.10
C GLN A 115 11.78 -4.01 -16.47
N PRO A 116 12.84 -3.79 -15.67
CA PRO A 116 14.09 -4.53 -15.84
C PRO A 116 13.85 -6.04 -15.66
N GLU A 117 14.70 -6.87 -16.25
CA GLU A 117 14.55 -8.34 -16.25
C GLU A 117 14.45 -8.91 -14.83
N TRP A 118 15.24 -8.39 -13.89
CA TRP A 118 15.20 -8.82 -12.49
C TRP A 118 13.85 -8.56 -11.80
N ALA A 119 13.10 -7.55 -12.26
CA ALA A 119 11.79 -7.20 -11.72
C ALA A 119 10.64 -8.00 -12.37
N GLN A 120 10.91 -8.81 -13.38
CA GLN A 120 9.91 -9.64 -14.09
C GLN A 120 9.84 -11.08 -13.57
N GLY A 121 10.58 -11.41 -12.52
CA GLY A 121 10.64 -12.74 -11.93
C GLY A 121 9.33 -13.17 -11.24
N THR A 122 9.20 -14.46 -11.01
CA THR A 122 8.04 -15.06 -10.33
C THR A 122 7.83 -14.46 -8.93
N THR A 123 8.90 -14.23 -8.17
CA THR A 123 8.83 -13.63 -6.83
C THR A 123 8.22 -12.24 -6.86
N THR A 124 8.68 -11.38 -7.77
CA THR A 124 8.16 -10.01 -7.93
C THR A 124 6.69 -10.02 -8.37
N THR A 125 6.33 -10.94 -9.27
CA THR A 125 4.94 -11.11 -9.70
C THR A 125 4.04 -11.51 -8.53
N ILE A 126 4.45 -12.47 -7.69
CA ILE A 126 3.69 -12.89 -6.51
C ILE A 126 3.51 -11.72 -5.55
N ILE A 127 4.58 -10.98 -5.25
CA ILE A 127 4.52 -9.82 -4.35
C ILE A 127 3.54 -8.77 -4.90
N THR A 128 3.58 -8.48 -6.19
CA THR A 128 2.66 -7.55 -6.84
C THR A 128 1.21 -8.00 -6.71
N VAL A 129 0.92 -9.27 -6.96
CA VAL A 129 -0.44 -9.84 -6.81
C VAL A 129 -0.92 -9.74 -5.36
N VAL A 130 -0.06 -10.01 -4.38
CA VAL A 130 -0.39 -9.89 -2.95
C VAL A 130 -0.70 -8.44 -2.58
N ILE A 131 0.12 -7.48 -3.03
CA ILE A 131 -0.11 -6.04 -2.77
C ILE A 131 -1.47 -5.61 -3.33
N TRP A 132 -1.77 -5.93 -4.58
CA TRP A 132 -3.05 -5.62 -5.22
C TRP A 132 -4.24 -6.25 -4.50
N SER A 133 -4.10 -7.52 -4.10
CA SER A 133 -5.15 -8.25 -3.39
C SER A 133 -5.47 -7.62 -2.04
N ILE A 134 -4.45 -7.24 -1.27
CA ILE A 134 -4.62 -6.59 0.03
C ILE A 134 -5.20 -5.19 -0.14
N ALA A 135 -4.69 -4.39 -1.07
CA ALA A 135 -5.19 -3.03 -1.32
C ALA A 135 -6.67 -3.02 -1.73
N THR A 136 -7.07 -3.93 -2.64
CA THR A 136 -8.46 -4.09 -3.07
C THR A 136 -9.34 -4.59 -1.93
N PHE A 137 -8.88 -5.58 -1.17
CA PHE A 137 -9.59 -6.09 0.01
C PHE A 137 -9.85 -4.98 1.03
N LEU A 138 -8.86 -4.16 1.36
CA LEU A 138 -9.01 -3.08 2.34
C LEU A 138 -10.03 -2.02 1.89
N LEU A 139 -10.05 -1.66 0.62
CA LEU A 139 -11.05 -0.74 0.08
C LEU A 139 -12.46 -1.31 0.18
N ILE A 140 -12.66 -2.57 -0.24
CA ILE A 140 -13.96 -3.25 -0.17
C ILE A 140 -14.40 -3.41 1.30
N TYR A 141 -13.48 -3.81 2.17
CA TYR A 141 -13.73 -3.97 3.59
C TYR A 141 -14.16 -2.66 4.26
N ALA A 142 -13.42 -1.57 4.02
CA ALA A 142 -13.76 -0.25 4.54
C ALA A 142 -15.13 0.23 4.01
N GLY A 143 -15.42 0.01 2.73
CA GLY A 143 -16.72 0.29 2.12
C GLY A 143 -17.86 -0.47 2.80
N SER A 144 -17.67 -1.76 3.08
CA SER A 144 -18.63 -2.59 3.81
C SER A 144 -18.83 -2.11 5.24
N MET A 145 -17.77 -1.72 5.95
CA MET A 145 -17.87 -1.20 7.32
C MET A 145 -18.57 0.16 7.36
N ARG A 146 -18.36 0.99 6.33
CA ARG A 146 -19.08 2.26 6.18
C ARG A 146 -20.57 2.03 5.92
N SER A 147 -20.94 1.14 5.01
CA SER A 147 -22.35 0.83 4.69
C SER A 147 -23.12 0.26 5.88
N LYS A 148 -22.44 -0.44 6.78
CA LYS A 148 -22.99 -0.98 8.03
C LYS A 148 -23.04 0.06 9.17
N GLY A 149 -22.64 1.33 8.93
CA GLY A 149 -22.63 2.38 9.94
C GLY A 149 -21.54 2.23 11.01
N VAL A 150 -20.57 1.32 10.82
CA VAL A 150 -19.44 1.12 11.76
C VAL A 150 -18.44 2.26 11.63
N LEU A 151 -18.18 2.74 10.40
CA LEU A 151 -17.35 3.92 10.15
C LEU A 151 -18.24 5.16 10.10
N ARG A 152 -17.87 6.19 10.86
CA ARG A 152 -18.65 7.44 11.08
C ARG A 152 -17.91 8.66 10.52
#